data_0bec4715188af49515db3fe8f42b1880
#
_entry.id   0bec4715188af49515db3fe8f42b1880
#
_cell.length_a   1.000
_cell.length_b   1.000
_cell.length_c   1.000
_cell.angle_alpha   90.00
_cell.angle_beta   90.00
_cell.angle_gamma   90.00
#
_symmetry.space_group_name_H-M   'P 1'
#
loop_
_entity.id
_entity.type
_entity.pdbx_description
1 polymer ?
#
loop_
_entity_poly.entity_id
_entity_poly.type
_entity_poly.pdbx_seq_one_letter_code
_entity_poly.pdbx_strand_id
1 'polypeptide(L)'
;MQVDSLVECINGEFDDKQILAIPNRPKRGKIYTIREIQEYPNKKTGVLLEELSNSPIETTVGFIEPTFDIKRFRELPEVNVEEMIEELFETA
;
A
#
# COMPACT_ATOMS: atom_id res chain seq x y z
N MET A 1 3.75 -7.36 7.34
CA MET A 1 3.59 -6.95 5.92
C MET A 1 4.88 -7.18 5.17
N GLN A 2 4.75 -7.59 3.94
CA GLN A 2 5.89 -7.84 3.07
C GLN A 2 5.51 -7.48 1.62
N VAL A 3 6.49 -7.47 0.72
CA VAL A 3 6.24 -7.28 -0.70
C VAL A 3 5.27 -8.37 -1.19
N ASP A 4 4.35 -7.99 -2.07
CA ASP A 4 3.23 -8.79 -2.59
C ASP A 4 2.08 -9.05 -1.60
N SER A 5 2.17 -8.57 -0.35
CA SER A 5 1.02 -8.62 0.57
C SER A 5 -0.14 -7.77 0.08
N LEU A 6 -1.36 -8.28 0.26
CA LEU A 6 -2.57 -7.51 0.04
C LEU A 6 -2.90 -6.72 1.31
N VAL A 7 -3.19 -5.44 1.15
CA VAL A 7 -3.50 -4.55 2.27
C VAL A 7 -4.72 -3.70 1.93
N GLU A 8 -5.48 -3.34 2.96
CA GLU A 8 -6.60 -2.41 2.83
C GLU A 8 -6.19 -1.05 3.36
N CYS A 9 -6.49 0.01 2.62
CA CYS A 9 -6.27 1.37 3.11
C CYS A 9 -7.28 1.71 4.19
N ILE A 10 -6.81 2.03 5.39
CA ILE A 10 -7.65 2.42 6.52
C ILE A 10 -7.60 3.91 6.81
N ASN A 11 -6.65 4.63 6.19
CA ASN A 11 -6.53 6.08 6.32
C ASN A 11 -6.19 6.68 4.96
N GLY A 12 -7.18 7.27 4.31
CA GLY A 12 -7.04 7.97 3.02
C GLY A 12 -7.00 9.48 3.16
N GLU A 13 -6.78 10.02 4.37
CA GLU A 13 -6.71 11.46 4.60
C GLU A 13 -5.32 12.01 4.30
N PHE A 14 -5.27 13.10 3.56
CA PHE A 14 -4.04 13.79 3.17
C PHE A 14 -4.25 15.30 3.31
N ASP A 15 -3.19 16.03 3.68
CA ASP A 15 -3.25 17.48 3.70
C ASP A 15 -3.10 18.07 2.29
N ASP A 16 -3.34 19.39 2.16
CA ASP A 16 -3.33 20.05 0.85
C ASP A 16 -1.97 19.95 0.15
N LYS A 17 -0.88 19.99 0.90
CA LYS A 17 0.47 19.86 0.33
C LYS A 17 0.71 18.46 -0.21
N GLN A 18 0.26 17.44 0.52
CA GLN A 18 0.36 16.04 0.09
C GLN A 18 -0.50 15.81 -1.16
N ILE A 19 -1.69 16.38 -1.21
CA ILE A 19 -2.59 16.27 -2.38
C ILE A 19 -1.92 16.82 -3.63
N LEU A 20 -1.24 17.95 -3.52
CA LEU A 20 -0.54 18.56 -4.66
C LEU A 20 0.68 17.76 -5.10
N ALA A 21 1.43 17.23 -4.14
CA ALA A 21 2.67 16.50 -4.43
C ALA A 21 2.44 15.06 -4.87
N ILE A 22 1.34 14.45 -4.44
CA ILE A 22 1.04 13.03 -4.63
C ILE A 22 -0.34 12.90 -5.26
N PRO A 23 -0.48 13.02 -6.58
CA PRO A 23 -1.79 12.99 -7.24
C PRO A 23 -2.49 11.63 -7.16
N ASN A 24 -1.72 10.55 -7.12
CA ASN A 24 -2.27 9.19 -7.01
C ASN A 24 -2.14 8.68 -5.58
N ARG A 25 -3.23 8.78 -4.82
CA ARG A 25 -3.27 8.47 -3.39
C ARG A 25 -4.17 7.27 -3.12
N PRO A 26 -3.83 6.45 -2.09
CA PRO A 26 -4.71 5.37 -1.69
C PRO A 26 -6.01 5.90 -1.12
N LYS A 27 -7.11 5.21 -1.40
CA LYS A 27 -8.44 5.54 -0.92
C LYS A 27 -8.86 4.58 0.16
N ARG A 28 -9.44 5.10 1.24
CA ARG A 28 -9.96 4.29 2.34
C ARG A 28 -10.93 3.23 1.83
N GLY A 29 -10.74 2.00 2.31
CA GLY A 29 -11.58 0.85 1.95
C GLY A 29 -11.15 0.11 0.70
N LYS A 30 -10.19 0.65 -0.06
CA LYS A 30 -9.67 -0.06 -1.24
C LYS A 30 -8.50 -0.96 -0.87
N ILE A 31 -8.34 -2.02 -1.66
CA ILE A 31 -7.29 -3.03 -1.48
C ILE A 31 -6.17 -2.77 -2.47
N TYR A 32 -4.94 -2.86 -1.99
CA TYR A 32 -3.73 -2.62 -2.77
C TYR A 32 -2.73 -3.74 -2.52
N THR A 33 -1.77 -3.86 -3.45
CA THR A 33 -0.67 -4.81 -3.35
C THR A 33 0.61 -4.04 -3.05
N ILE A 34 1.35 -4.47 -2.03
CA ILE A 34 2.63 -3.84 -1.68
C ILE A 34 3.67 -4.20 -2.73
N ARG A 35 4.25 -3.16 -3.36
CA ARG A 35 5.30 -3.29 -4.37
C ARG A 35 6.69 -3.20 -3.75
N GLU A 36 6.85 -2.32 -2.76
CA GLU A 36 8.14 -2.08 -2.10
C GLU A 36 7.89 -1.58 -0.69
N ILE A 37 8.80 -1.92 0.22
CA ILE A 37 8.79 -1.44 1.61
C ILE A 37 10.12 -0.74 1.86
N GLN A 38 10.06 0.50 2.38
CA GLN A 38 11.23 1.30 2.71
C GLN A 38 11.22 1.65 4.19
N GLU A 39 12.33 1.33 4.88
CA GLU A 39 12.52 1.71 6.28
C GLU A 39 13.38 2.97 6.33
N TYR A 40 12.94 3.94 7.14
CA TYR A 40 13.62 5.22 7.30
C TYR A 40 14.37 5.28 8.64
N PRO A 41 15.44 6.12 8.73
CA PRO A 41 16.23 6.24 9.97
C PRO A 41 15.43 6.65 11.22
N ASN A 42 14.28 7.33 11.04
CA ASN A 42 13.39 7.73 12.13
C ASN A 42 12.43 6.61 12.59
N LYS A 43 12.70 5.38 12.22
CA LYS A 43 11.90 4.18 12.50
C LYS A 43 10.51 4.19 11.85
N LYS A 44 10.28 5.07 10.89
CA LYS A 44 9.06 5.04 10.08
C LYS A 44 9.25 4.08 8.92
N THR A 45 8.16 3.44 8.52
CA THR A 45 8.15 2.53 7.38
C THR A 45 7.18 3.07 6.34
N GLY A 46 7.64 3.20 5.11
CA GLY A 46 6.83 3.61 3.96
C GLY A 46 6.65 2.46 2.99
N VAL A 47 5.55 2.48 2.26
CA VAL A 47 5.25 1.46 1.25
C VAL A 47 4.94 2.11 -0.09
N LEU A 48 5.29 1.39 -1.17
CA LEU A 48 4.85 1.66 -2.52
C LEU A 48 3.86 0.58 -2.94
N LEU A 49 2.88 0.95 -3.76
CA LEU A 49 1.78 0.09 -4.17
C LEU A 49 1.86 -0.20 -5.67
N GLU A 50 1.47 -1.40 -6.08
CA GLU A 50 1.46 -1.75 -7.52
C GLU A 50 0.41 -0.96 -8.29
N GLU A 51 -0.74 -0.70 -7.68
CA GLU A 51 -1.88 -0.04 -8.31
C GLU A 51 -1.73 1.47 -8.45
N LEU A 52 -0.81 2.07 -7.70
CA LEU A 52 -0.58 3.52 -7.68
C LEU A 52 0.89 3.82 -7.87
N SER A 53 1.20 4.67 -8.83
CA SER A 53 2.55 5.21 -8.99
C SER A 53 2.49 6.73 -9.11
N ASN A 54 3.51 7.38 -8.59
CA ASN A 54 3.64 8.84 -8.63
C ASN A 54 5.01 9.21 -9.19
N SER A 55 5.09 10.37 -9.82
CA SER A 55 6.36 10.89 -10.30
C SER A 55 7.32 11.11 -9.14
N PRO A 56 8.62 10.78 -9.32
CA PRO A 56 9.62 11.04 -8.28
C PRO A 56 9.66 12.52 -7.90
N ILE A 57 9.84 12.77 -6.60
CA ILE A 57 9.96 14.12 -6.05
C ILE A 57 11.47 14.38 -5.81
N GLU A 58 11.92 15.57 -6.17
CA GLU A 58 13.31 15.98 -5.90
C GLU A 58 13.53 16.19 -4.40
N THR A 59 14.55 15.52 -3.88
CA THR A 59 14.96 15.61 -2.48
C THR A 59 16.48 15.92 -2.42
N THR A 60 16.99 16.14 -1.21
CA THR A 60 18.42 16.36 -0.99
C THR A 60 19.31 15.17 -1.38
N VAL A 61 18.72 13.97 -1.50
CA VAL A 61 19.43 12.74 -1.89
C VAL A 61 19.06 12.26 -3.30
N GLY A 62 18.35 13.09 -4.08
CA GLY A 62 17.95 12.80 -5.45
C GLY A 62 16.43 12.70 -5.62
N PHE A 63 16.01 12.10 -6.73
CA PHE A 63 14.58 11.90 -7.02
C PHE A 63 14.08 10.61 -6.40
N ILE A 64 13.04 10.70 -5.58
CA ILE A 64 12.46 9.56 -4.86
C ILE A 64 10.95 9.55 -5.08
N GLU A 65 10.40 8.39 -5.45
CA GLU A 65 8.94 8.22 -5.48
C GLU A 65 8.41 8.28 -4.04
N PRO A 66 7.39 9.13 -3.76
CA PRO A 66 6.87 9.26 -2.40
C PRO A 66 6.21 7.97 -1.93
N THR A 67 6.60 7.52 -0.74
CA THR A 67 5.99 6.36 -0.10
C THR A 67 4.81 6.77 0.77
N PHE A 68 3.94 5.80 1.07
CA PHE A 68 2.84 6.00 2.00
C PHE A 68 3.19 5.35 3.33
N ASP A 69 2.83 6.01 4.45
CA ASP A 69 3.06 5.44 5.78
C ASP A 69 2.35 4.09 5.90
N ILE A 70 3.08 3.07 6.33
CA ILE A 70 2.55 1.71 6.49
C ILE A 70 1.34 1.67 7.44
N LYS A 71 1.25 2.62 8.37
CA LYS A 71 0.13 2.75 9.32
C LYS A 71 -1.19 3.12 8.67
N ARG A 72 -1.16 3.56 7.40
CA ARG A 72 -2.38 3.83 6.62
C ARG A 72 -3.07 2.55 6.16
N PHE A 73 -2.45 1.41 6.35
CA PHE A 73 -2.91 0.12 5.82
C PHE A 73 -3.01 -0.93 6.91
N ARG A 74 -3.95 -1.86 6.72
CA ARG A 74 -3.99 -3.10 7.47
C ARG A 74 -3.75 -4.27 6.53
N GLU A 75 -2.99 -5.24 7.00
CA GLU A 75 -2.73 -6.45 6.24
C GLU A 75 -4.01 -7.32 6.18
N LEU A 76 -4.30 -7.83 4.99
CA LEU A 76 -5.38 -8.77 4.82
C LEU A 76 -4.84 -10.19 5.03
N PRO A 77 -5.65 -11.11 5.61
CA PRO A 77 -5.22 -12.49 5.76
C PRO A 77 -4.97 -13.12 4.39
N GLU A 78 -3.96 -13.99 4.31
CA GLU A 78 -3.74 -14.77 3.11
C GLU A 78 -4.95 -15.67 2.85
N VAL A 79 -5.44 -15.60 1.62
CA VAL A 79 -6.52 -16.46 1.18
C VAL A 79 -5.91 -17.64 0.44
N ASN A 80 -6.10 -18.84 0.97
CA ASN A 80 -5.73 -20.05 0.25
C ASN A 80 -6.81 -20.34 -0.79
N VAL A 81 -6.47 -20.10 -2.06
CA VAL A 81 -7.41 -20.26 -3.17
C VAL A 81 -7.91 -21.70 -3.29
N GLU A 82 -7.07 -22.68 -2.98
CA GLU A 82 -7.45 -24.09 -3.00
C GLU A 82 -8.52 -24.41 -1.93
N GLU A 83 -8.37 -23.91 -0.72
CA GLU A 83 -9.38 -24.04 0.33
C GLU A 83 -10.70 -23.38 -0.06
N MET A 84 -10.64 -22.20 -0.67
CA MET A 84 -11.84 -21.52 -1.14
C MET A 84 -12.58 -22.33 -2.20
N ILE A 85 -11.84 -22.92 -3.13
CA ILE A 85 -12.42 -23.75 -4.18
C ILE A 85 -13.05 -25.01 -3.58
N GLU A 86 -12.39 -25.67 -2.65
CA GLU A 86 -12.91 -26.84 -1.94
C GLU A 86 -14.21 -26.52 -1.20
N GLU A 87 -14.25 -25.40 -0.45
CA GLU A 87 -15.46 -24.97 0.25
C GLU A 87 -16.62 -24.70 -0.70
N LEU A 88 -16.35 -24.09 -1.85
CA LEU A 88 -17.38 -23.80 -2.84
C LEU A 88 -17.93 -25.08 -3.50
N PHE A 89 -17.12 -26.11 -3.66
CA PHE A 89 -17.55 -27.37 -4.28
C PHE A 89 -18.10 -28.39 -3.28
N GLU A 90 -17.68 -28.38 -2.03
CA GLU A 90 -18.20 -29.26 -0.99
C GLU A 90 -19.62 -28.94 -0.57
N THR A 91 -20.04 -27.70 -0.73
CA THR A 91 -21.40 -27.26 -0.40
C THR A 91 -22.42 -27.52 -1.51
N ALA A 92 -21.96 -28.02 -2.61
CA ALA A 92 -22.84 -28.46 -3.71
C ALA A 92 -23.25 -29.94 -3.52
#